data_93aec740ad3e2ad967fe41dc8bbc9cef
#
_entry.id   93aec740ad3e2ad967fe41dc8bbc9cef
#
_cell.length_a   1.000
_cell.length_b   1.000
_cell.length_c   1.000
_cell.angle_alpha   90.00
_cell.angle_beta   90.00
_cell.angle_gamma   90.00
#
_symmetry.space_group_name_H-M   'P 1'
#
loop_
_entity.id
_entity.type
_entity.pdbx_description
1 polymer ?
#
loop_
_entity_poly.entity_id
_entity_poly.type
_entity_poly.pdbx_seq_one_letter_code
_entity_poly.pdbx_strand_id
1 'polypeptide(L)'
;DHTPEELEAIKAKYATKGQIFEAPDLIRDKARDMLRHYVTNILPNGFKAQVVAYSRLAVVRYLDAFIAARDELLAEARALGPEDKAMDDEALCTRPPAVQAQVQAWRQREVLARIEFMPIISGSNNDDPAWKQWTDSAPQEQRIKRFKKPLLHADPAKSDPLAFLIVKSMLLTGFDAPIEGVMYLDRPIREAELLQTIARVNRTGHGKKFGIVVDYYGLAHHLKEALNVYAEDDIDGALQSLKDEIPVLRDRHLRVVDLFRSRGIDSLTDVEACVEALANERLRAEFAVKLKSFLDMLDVVLPRPEGLPFAPDAKKLAFIYARARNRYRDTPVLGKDVGAKVRKLIDDHVVSMGVDPKIPPISLTDADFET
;
A
#
# COMPACT_ATOMS: atom_id res chain seq x y z
N ASP A 1 19.48 14.86 -35.27
CA ASP A 1 19.64 15.79 -34.12
C ASP A 1 18.86 17.05 -34.44
N HIS A 2 17.73 17.26 -33.75
CA HIS A 2 16.92 18.47 -33.90
C HIS A 2 17.33 19.50 -32.84
N THR A 3 17.29 20.77 -33.21
CA THR A 3 17.52 21.86 -32.26
C THR A 3 16.36 21.94 -31.24
N PRO A 4 16.55 22.53 -30.06
CA PRO A 4 15.47 22.69 -29.07
C PRO A 4 14.25 23.43 -29.66
N GLU A 5 14.45 24.38 -30.57
CA GLU A 5 13.39 25.13 -31.25
C GLU A 5 12.65 24.29 -32.29
N GLU A 6 13.34 23.40 -33.01
CA GLU A 6 12.70 22.43 -33.92
C GLU A 6 11.91 21.37 -33.13
N LEU A 7 12.43 20.92 -31.98
CA LEU A 7 11.71 20.03 -31.09
C LEU A 7 10.44 20.66 -30.50
N GLU A 8 10.46 21.94 -30.16
CA GLU A 8 9.28 22.68 -29.73
C GLU A 8 8.28 22.89 -30.87
N ALA A 9 8.74 23.21 -32.08
CA ALA A 9 7.89 23.35 -33.23
C ALA A 9 7.26 22.01 -33.64
N ILE A 10 7.99 20.91 -33.53
CA ILE A 10 7.48 19.55 -33.75
C ILE A 10 6.44 19.20 -32.67
N LYS A 11 6.70 19.48 -31.40
CA LYS A 11 5.74 19.30 -30.30
C LYS A 11 4.47 20.12 -30.50
N ALA A 12 4.58 21.38 -30.90
CA ALA A 12 3.44 22.27 -31.18
C ALA A 12 2.64 21.81 -32.38
N LYS A 13 3.29 21.23 -33.40
CA LYS A 13 2.67 20.84 -34.67
C LYS A 13 2.04 19.44 -34.66
N TYR A 14 2.57 18.52 -33.86
CA TYR A 14 2.21 17.10 -33.90
C TYR A 14 1.64 16.51 -32.60
N ALA A 15 1.68 17.21 -31.47
CA ALA A 15 1.17 16.66 -30.22
C ALA A 15 0.26 17.65 -29.49
N THR A 16 -1.03 17.48 -29.60
CA THR A 16 -1.92 17.96 -28.57
C THR A 16 -1.60 17.20 -27.28
N LYS A 17 -1.72 17.85 -26.09
CA LYS A 17 -1.54 17.16 -24.77
C LYS A 17 -2.28 15.82 -24.73
N GLY A 18 -3.48 15.72 -25.34
CA GLY A 18 -4.26 14.51 -25.43
C GLY A 18 -3.54 13.36 -26.13
N GLN A 19 -2.90 13.62 -27.27
CA GLN A 19 -2.20 12.58 -28.04
C GLN A 19 -1.01 11.99 -27.27
N ILE A 20 -0.34 12.80 -26.43
CA ILE A 20 0.78 12.34 -25.60
C ILE A 20 0.26 11.36 -24.54
N PHE A 21 -0.83 11.71 -23.82
CA PHE A 21 -1.39 10.85 -22.76
C PHE A 21 -2.11 9.61 -23.30
N GLU A 22 -2.40 9.58 -24.59
CA GLU A 22 -2.94 8.41 -25.27
C GLU A 22 -1.86 7.57 -25.96
N ALA A 23 -0.62 8.01 -26.02
CA ALA A 23 0.46 7.30 -26.71
C ALA A 23 0.66 5.88 -26.13
N PRO A 24 0.62 4.81 -26.97
CA PRO A 24 0.71 3.43 -26.48
C PRO A 24 1.98 3.15 -25.69
N ASP A 25 3.12 3.70 -26.12
CA ASP A 25 4.40 3.47 -25.45
C ASP A 25 4.44 4.11 -24.06
N LEU A 26 3.94 5.35 -23.93
CA LEU A 26 3.85 6.02 -22.64
C LEU A 26 2.91 5.28 -21.67
N ILE A 27 1.76 4.81 -22.18
CA ILE A 27 0.80 4.01 -21.39
C ILE A 27 1.44 2.69 -20.95
N ARG A 28 2.22 2.04 -21.81
CA ARG A 28 2.92 0.80 -21.48
C ARG A 28 3.94 1.01 -20.35
N ASP A 29 4.73 2.05 -20.44
CA ASP A 29 5.75 2.36 -19.43
C ASP A 29 5.10 2.71 -18.08
N LYS A 30 4.04 3.52 -18.09
CA LYS A 30 3.26 3.82 -16.87
C LYS A 30 2.61 2.57 -16.29
N ALA A 31 2.02 1.69 -17.10
CA ALA A 31 1.41 0.45 -16.64
C ALA A 31 2.43 -0.48 -15.97
N ARG A 32 3.65 -0.56 -16.52
CA ARG A 32 4.76 -1.32 -15.91
C ARG A 32 5.14 -0.76 -14.53
N ASP A 33 5.27 0.56 -14.45
CA ASP A 33 5.62 1.24 -13.20
C ASP A 33 4.49 1.09 -12.15
N MET A 34 3.24 1.34 -12.54
CA MET A 34 2.06 1.14 -11.67
C MET A 34 1.98 -0.30 -11.16
N LEU A 35 2.19 -1.29 -12.03
CA LEU A 35 2.12 -2.70 -11.63
C LEU A 35 3.25 -3.09 -10.69
N ARG A 36 4.49 -2.64 -10.94
CA ARG A 36 5.63 -2.86 -10.04
C ARG A 36 5.38 -2.22 -8.67
N HIS A 37 4.89 -0.98 -8.65
CA HIS A 37 4.48 -0.31 -7.41
C HIS A 37 3.38 -1.11 -6.68
N TYR A 38 2.36 -1.57 -7.40
CA TYR A 38 1.25 -2.35 -6.84
C TYR A 38 1.74 -3.66 -6.21
N VAL A 39 2.56 -4.42 -6.91
CA VAL A 39 3.08 -5.72 -6.45
C VAL A 39 3.97 -5.55 -5.22
N THR A 40 4.74 -4.47 -5.16
CA THR A 40 5.65 -4.21 -4.04
C THR A 40 4.91 -3.68 -2.81
N ASN A 41 3.93 -2.78 -2.98
CA ASN A 41 3.41 -1.98 -1.88
C ASN A 41 1.95 -2.27 -1.50
N ILE A 42 1.15 -2.84 -2.41
CA ILE A 42 -0.31 -2.95 -2.25
C ILE A 42 -0.77 -4.40 -2.19
N LEU A 43 -0.33 -5.20 -3.16
CA LEU A 43 -0.70 -6.61 -3.28
C LEU A 43 -0.39 -7.44 -2.02
N PRO A 44 0.73 -7.24 -1.30
CA PRO A 44 1.02 -7.98 -0.06
C PRO A 44 -0.06 -7.84 1.02
N ASN A 45 -0.81 -6.74 1.00
CA ASN A 45 -1.92 -6.50 1.93
C ASN A 45 -3.28 -6.97 1.38
N GLY A 46 -3.34 -7.52 0.17
CA GLY A 46 -4.58 -7.96 -0.46
C GLY A 46 -5.49 -6.82 -0.94
N PHE A 47 -4.99 -5.58 -1.02
CA PHE A 47 -5.76 -4.43 -1.50
C PHE A 47 -5.81 -4.37 -3.03
N LYS A 48 -6.80 -3.63 -3.52
CA LYS A 48 -7.09 -3.44 -4.94
C LYS A 48 -6.75 -2.02 -5.38
N ALA A 49 -6.74 -1.78 -6.69
CA ALA A 49 -6.30 -0.54 -7.30
C ALA A 49 -7.34 0.06 -8.25
N GLN A 50 -7.38 1.38 -8.33
CA GLN A 50 -8.10 2.11 -9.38
C GLN A 50 -7.10 2.93 -10.21
N VAL A 51 -7.26 2.92 -11.53
CA VAL A 51 -6.49 3.75 -12.47
C VAL A 51 -7.42 4.76 -13.11
N VAL A 52 -7.11 6.04 -12.99
CA VAL A 52 -7.89 7.14 -13.56
C VAL A 52 -7.14 7.65 -14.78
N ALA A 53 -7.54 7.19 -15.95
CA ALA A 53 -6.87 7.46 -17.21
C ALA A 53 -7.39 8.74 -17.89
N TYR A 54 -6.58 9.31 -18.76
CA TYR A 54 -6.84 10.58 -19.46
C TYR A 54 -8.13 10.54 -20.30
N SER A 55 -8.35 9.47 -21.05
CA SER A 55 -9.49 9.33 -21.96
C SER A 55 -10.04 7.90 -21.96
N ARG A 56 -11.19 7.69 -22.61
CA ARG A 56 -11.76 6.35 -22.80
C ARG A 56 -10.84 5.46 -23.64
N LEU A 57 -10.17 6.01 -24.63
CA LEU A 57 -9.18 5.30 -25.44
C LEU A 57 -7.97 4.88 -24.56
N ALA A 58 -7.47 5.79 -23.70
CA ALA A 58 -6.41 5.46 -22.76
C ALA A 58 -6.82 4.34 -21.81
N VAL A 59 -8.08 4.33 -21.30
CA VAL A 59 -8.60 3.23 -20.46
C VAL A 59 -8.47 1.88 -21.14
N VAL A 60 -8.86 1.80 -22.43
CA VAL A 60 -8.78 0.55 -23.20
C VAL A 60 -7.33 0.14 -23.44
N ARG A 61 -6.46 1.09 -23.78
CA ARG A 61 -5.01 0.82 -23.95
C ARG A 61 -4.32 0.38 -22.66
N TYR A 62 -4.74 0.90 -21.51
CA TYR A 62 -4.24 0.45 -20.22
C TYR A 62 -4.58 -1.02 -19.92
N LEU A 63 -5.72 -1.54 -20.38
CA LEU A 63 -6.06 -2.94 -20.23
C LEU A 63 -4.98 -3.85 -20.83
N ASP A 64 -4.69 -3.62 -22.12
CA ASP A 64 -3.70 -4.42 -22.85
C ASP A 64 -2.29 -4.21 -22.26
N ALA A 65 -1.96 -2.99 -21.87
CA ALA A 65 -0.68 -2.65 -21.26
C ALA A 65 -0.47 -3.33 -19.90
N PHE A 66 -1.50 -3.41 -19.04
CA PHE A 66 -1.40 -4.12 -17.76
C PHE A 66 -1.31 -5.62 -17.92
N ILE A 67 -2.02 -6.21 -18.88
CA ILE A 67 -1.90 -7.65 -19.19
C ILE A 67 -0.47 -7.96 -19.63
N ALA A 68 0.08 -7.18 -20.54
CA ALA A 68 1.46 -7.34 -21.00
C ALA A 68 2.48 -7.13 -19.87
N ALA A 69 2.30 -6.08 -19.05
CA ALA A 69 3.18 -5.78 -17.92
C ALA A 69 3.16 -6.90 -16.85
N ARG A 70 1.99 -7.50 -16.58
CA ARG A 70 1.87 -8.65 -15.67
C ARG A 70 2.63 -9.85 -16.18
N ASP A 71 2.46 -10.18 -17.44
CA ASP A 71 3.09 -11.35 -18.04
C ASP A 71 4.61 -11.17 -18.14
N GLU A 72 5.08 -9.96 -18.44
CA GLU A 72 6.49 -9.56 -18.43
C GLU A 72 7.09 -9.69 -17.01
N LEU A 73 6.45 -9.11 -16.01
CA LEU A 73 6.93 -9.15 -14.62
C LEU A 73 6.97 -10.59 -14.08
N LEU A 74 5.99 -11.43 -14.44
CA LEU A 74 6.00 -12.84 -14.10
C LEU A 74 7.15 -13.59 -14.78
N ALA A 75 7.47 -13.27 -16.02
CA ALA A 75 8.61 -13.85 -16.73
C ALA A 75 9.94 -13.43 -16.09
N GLU A 76 10.11 -12.15 -15.77
CA GLU A 76 11.27 -11.62 -15.02
C GLU A 76 11.42 -12.33 -13.66
N ALA A 77 10.34 -12.48 -12.91
CA ALA A 77 10.34 -13.14 -11.61
C ALA A 77 10.73 -14.62 -11.68
N ARG A 78 10.29 -15.33 -12.72
CA ARG A 78 10.67 -16.73 -12.95
C ARG A 78 12.15 -16.87 -13.30
N ALA A 79 12.72 -15.90 -14.00
CA ALA A 79 14.12 -15.87 -14.39
C ALA A 79 15.09 -15.56 -13.25
N LEU A 80 14.62 -15.10 -12.09
CA LEU A 80 15.44 -14.85 -10.90
C LEU A 80 16.23 -16.10 -10.50
N GLY A 81 17.47 -15.89 -10.03
CA GLY A 81 18.30 -16.94 -9.45
C GLY A 81 17.73 -17.48 -8.12
N PRO A 82 18.21 -18.65 -7.68
CA PRO A 82 17.75 -19.23 -6.40
C PRO A 82 18.02 -18.30 -5.19
N GLU A 83 19.15 -17.59 -5.20
CA GLU A 83 19.51 -16.65 -4.12
C GLU A 83 18.53 -15.48 -4.04
N ASP A 84 18.17 -14.88 -5.18
CA ASP A 84 17.20 -13.77 -5.21
C ASP A 84 15.80 -14.24 -4.81
N LYS A 85 15.39 -15.45 -5.21
CA LYS A 85 14.11 -16.04 -4.82
C LYS A 85 14.00 -16.32 -3.33
N ALA A 86 15.12 -16.65 -2.69
CA ALA A 86 15.22 -16.96 -1.26
C ALA A 86 15.59 -15.74 -0.40
N MET A 87 15.79 -14.56 -1.03
CA MET A 87 16.18 -13.34 -0.35
C MET A 87 15.18 -12.97 0.75
N ASP A 88 15.68 -12.61 1.92
CA ASP A 88 14.85 -12.10 3.01
C ASP A 88 14.48 -10.61 2.83
N ASP A 89 13.65 -10.09 3.72
CA ASP A 89 13.17 -8.71 3.61
C ASP A 89 14.28 -7.69 3.91
N GLU A 90 15.24 -8.02 4.78
CA GLU A 90 16.35 -7.14 5.14
C GLU A 90 17.30 -6.94 3.95
N ALA A 91 17.67 -8.01 3.28
CA ALA A 91 18.47 -7.95 2.06
C ALA A 91 17.69 -7.29 0.91
N LEU A 92 16.39 -7.57 0.79
CA LEU A 92 15.54 -7.03 -0.28
C LEU A 92 15.44 -5.51 -0.22
N CYS A 93 15.34 -4.90 0.98
CA CYS A 93 15.18 -3.45 1.12
C CYS A 93 16.38 -2.65 0.60
N THR A 94 17.57 -3.27 0.47
CA THR A 94 18.78 -2.64 -0.06
C THR A 94 18.90 -2.74 -1.57
N ARG A 95 18.04 -3.53 -2.23
CA ARG A 95 18.07 -3.76 -3.68
C ARG A 95 17.39 -2.64 -4.46
N PRO A 96 17.75 -2.44 -5.74
CA PRO A 96 17.04 -1.52 -6.62
C PRO A 96 15.53 -1.83 -6.69
N PRO A 97 14.65 -0.82 -6.88
CA PRO A 97 13.20 -1.03 -6.93
C PRO A 97 12.73 -2.07 -7.94
N ALA A 98 13.44 -2.19 -9.08
CA ALA A 98 13.13 -3.21 -10.07
C ALA A 98 13.32 -4.63 -9.53
N VAL A 99 14.41 -4.89 -8.81
CA VAL A 99 14.70 -6.20 -8.20
C VAL A 99 13.69 -6.49 -7.08
N GLN A 100 13.36 -5.47 -6.28
CA GLN A 100 12.33 -5.60 -5.24
C GLN A 100 10.99 -6.04 -5.84
N ALA A 101 10.56 -5.41 -6.94
CA ALA A 101 9.32 -5.77 -7.62
C ALA A 101 9.37 -7.21 -8.18
N GLN A 102 10.49 -7.64 -8.75
CA GLN A 102 10.68 -9.00 -9.27
C GLN A 102 10.60 -10.06 -8.16
N VAL A 103 11.28 -9.81 -7.04
CA VAL A 103 11.24 -10.73 -5.87
C VAL A 103 9.85 -10.78 -5.25
N GLN A 104 9.16 -9.66 -5.10
CA GLN A 104 7.79 -9.63 -4.62
C GLN A 104 6.82 -10.32 -5.60
N ALA A 105 7.02 -10.14 -6.89
CA ALA A 105 6.26 -10.86 -7.92
C ALA A 105 6.48 -12.38 -7.84
N TRP A 106 7.72 -12.83 -7.58
CA TRP A 106 8.00 -14.23 -7.34
C TRP A 106 7.29 -14.79 -6.11
N ARG A 107 7.34 -14.08 -5.00
CA ARG A 107 6.69 -14.46 -3.74
C ARG A 107 5.17 -14.61 -3.92
N GLN A 108 4.57 -13.75 -4.73
CA GLN A 108 3.12 -13.66 -4.95
C GLN A 108 2.68 -14.16 -6.33
N ARG A 109 3.51 -14.91 -7.05
CA ARG A 109 3.31 -15.32 -8.44
C ARG A 109 1.96 -15.99 -8.72
N GLU A 110 1.43 -16.75 -7.77
CA GLU A 110 0.16 -17.45 -7.92
C GLU A 110 -1.04 -16.51 -7.90
N VAL A 111 -0.98 -15.48 -7.06
CA VAL A 111 -1.99 -14.42 -7.00
C VAL A 111 -1.86 -13.52 -8.21
N LEU A 112 -0.63 -13.05 -8.48
CA LEU A 112 -0.32 -12.14 -9.60
C LEU A 112 -0.73 -12.74 -10.96
N ALA A 113 -0.56 -14.04 -11.15
CA ALA A 113 -0.96 -14.71 -12.39
C ALA A 113 -2.49 -14.70 -12.63
N ARG A 114 -3.28 -14.56 -11.58
CA ARG A 114 -4.75 -14.60 -11.65
C ARG A 114 -5.42 -13.24 -11.58
N ILE A 115 -4.70 -12.15 -11.21
CA ILE A 115 -5.32 -10.83 -11.12
C ILE A 115 -5.89 -10.40 -12.46
N GLU A 116 -7.04 -9.75 -12.39
CA GLU A 116 -7.77 -9.21 -13.53
C GLU A 116 -7.77 -7.68 -13.52
N PHE A 117 -7.80 -7.12 -14.73
CA PHE A 117 -7.88 -5.68 -15.00
C PHE A 117 -9.15 -5.42 -15.79
N MET A 118 -9.98 -4.45 -15.38
CA MET A 118 -11.27 -4.22 -16.05
C MET A 118 -11.53 -2.73 -16.31
N PRO A 119 -11.74 -2.36 -17.56
CA PRO A 119 -12.29 -1.07 -17.96
C PRO A 119 -13.72 -0.87 -17.45
N ILE A 120 -14.02 0.36 -17.01
CA ILE A 120 -15.38 0.86 -16.79
C ILE A 120 -15.46 2.26 -17.39
N ILE A 121 -16.18 2.40 -18.49
CA ILE A 121 -16.31 3.64 -19.26
C ILE A 121 -17.77 3.91 -19.62
N SER A 122 -18.12 5.19 -19.74
CA SER A 122 -19.44 5.60 -20.24
C SER A 122 -19.59 5.29 -21.72
N GLY A 123 -20.75 4.85 -22.15
CA GLY A 123 -21.08 4.66 -23.57
C GLY A 123 -21.19 5.96 -24.36
N SER A 124 -20.99 5.88 -25.67
CA SER A 124 -21.23 6.92 -26.63
C SER A 124 -21.79 6.33 -27.94
N ASN A 125 -22.55 7.09 -28.68
CA ASN A 125 -23.21 6.62 -29.92
C ASN A 125 -22.21 6.16 -31.01
N ASN A 126 -20.97 6.62 -30.96
CA ASN A 126 -19.93 6.34 -31.96
C ASN A 126 -18.87 5.38 -31.41
N ASP A 127 -19.19 4.57 -30.41
CA ASP A 127 -18.23 3.62 -29.82
C ASP A 127 -17.98 2.43 -30.74
N ASP A 128 -16.75 1.92 -30.71
CA ASP A 128 -16.43 0.63 -31.29
C ASP A 128 -17.35 -0.43 -30.66
N PRO A 129 -18.01 -1.28 -31.48
CA PRO A 129 -18.84 -2.37 -30.95
C PRO A 129 -18.15 -3.26 -29.94
N ALA A 130 -16.83 -3.43 -30.03
CA ALA A 130 -16.03 -4.18 -29.07
C ALA A 130 -16.05 -3.55 -27.66
N TRP A 131 -16.35 -2.26 -27.53
CA TRP A 131 -16.39 -1.55 -26.24
C TRP A 131 -17.69 -1.76 -25.47
N LYS A 132 -18.76 -2.33 -26.11
CA LYS A 132 -20.03 -2.62 -25.42
C LYS A 132 -19.85 -3.38 -24.13
N GLN A 133 -18.93 -4.33 -24.10
CA GLN A 133 -18.61 -5.08 -22.89
C GLN A 133 -18.16 -4.21 -21.70
N TRP A 134 -17.66 -2.99 -21.95
CA TRP A 134 -17.18 -2.05 -20.92
C TRP A 134 -18.11 -0.86 -20.70
N THR A 135 -19.09 -0.66 -21.58
CA THR A 135 -20.03 0.47 -21.54
C THR A 135 -21.42 0.08 -21.06
N ASP A 136 -21.83 -1.19 -21.21
CA ASP A 136 -23.14 -1.66 -20.82
C ASP A 136 -23.26 -1.72 -19.28
N SER A 137 -24.39 -1.22 -18.74
CA SER A 137 -24.61 -1.05 -17.30
C SER A 137 -24.61 -2.36 -16.53
N ALA A 138 -25.24 -3.42 -17.05
CA ALA A 138 -25.36 -4.68 -16.34
C ALA A 138 -23.99 -5.38 -16.12
N PRO A 139 -23.10 -5.52 -17.13
CA PRO A 139 -21.74 -5.98 -16.93
C PRO A 139 -20.93 -5.09 -15.99
N GLN A 140 -21.11 -3.76 -16.03
CA GLN A 140 -20.42 -2.83 -15.14
C GLN A 140 -20.81 -3.03 -13.68
N GLU A 141 -22.10 -3.14 -13.38
CA GLU A 141 -22.58 -3.41 -12.02
C GLU A 141 -22.01 -4.73 -11.47
N GLN A 142 -21.94 -5.76 -12.29
CA GLN A 142 -21.36 -7.03 -11.90
C GLN A 142 -19.86 -6.90 -11.59
N ARG A 143 -19.09 -6.17 -12.40
CA ARG A 143 -17.67 -5.89 -12.17
C ARG A 143 -17.47 -5.09 -10.88
N ILE A 144 -18.30 -4.09 -10.63
CA ILE A 144 -18.28 -3.29 -9.40
C ILE A 144 -18.51 -4.19 -8.18
N LYS A 145 -19.49 -5.09 -8.23
CA LYS A 145 -19.74 -6.08 -7.14
C LYS A 145 -18.56 -7.03 -6.95
N ARG A 146 -17.93 -7.50 -8.03
CA ARG A 146 -16.71 -8.31 -7.99
C ARG A 146 -15.54 -7.55 -7.34
N PHE A 147 -15.34 -6.29 -7.73
CA PHE A 147 -14.25 -5.48 -7.20
C PHE A 147 -14.35 -5.23 -5.68
N LYS A 148 -15.55 -5.14 -5.14
CA LYS A 148 -15.79 -4.94 -3.70
C LYS A 148 -15.45 -6.17 -2.85
N LYS A 149 -15.34 -7.35 -3.44
CA LYS A 149 -14.92 -8.55 -2.71
C LYS A 149 -13.42 -8.49 -2.39
N PRO A 150 -12.97 -9.12 -1.30
CA PRO A 150 -11.53 -9.24 -1.01
C PRO A 150 -10.78 -9.87 -2.18
N LEU A 151 -9.53 -9.45 -2.40
CA LEU A 151 -8.62 -10.11 -3.34
C LEU A 151 -8.16 -11.45 -2.78
N LEU A 152 -7.87 -11.48 -1.48
CA LEU A 152 -7.42 -12.66 -0.74
C LEU A 152 -8.42 -12.96 0.39
N HIS A 153 -8.88 -14.18 0.49
CA HIS A 153 -9.74 -14.66 1.56
C HIS A 153 -9.48 -16.15 1.82
N ALA A 154 -9.63 -16.60 3.07
CA ALA A 154 -9.45 -18.02 3.43
C ALA A 154 -10.45 -18.92 2.69
N ASP A 155 -11.68 -18.45 2.48
CA ASP A 155 -12.68 -19.08 1.64
C ASP A 155 -12.58 -18.52 0.20
N PRO A 156 -12.17 -19.31 -0.81
CA PRO A 156 -12.03 -18.86 -2.19
C PRO A 156 -13.33 -18.30 -2.79
N ALA A 157 -14.49 -18.76 -2.33
CA ALA A 157 -15.80 -18.28 -2.83
C ALA A 157 -16.07 -16.81 -2.44
N LYS A 158 -15.40 -16.32 -1.39
CA LYS A 158 -15.51 -14.95 -0.90
C LYS A 158 -14.46 -14.01 -1.50
N SER A 159 -13.49 -14.52 -2.25
CA SER A 159 -12.47 -13.72 -2.94
C SER A 159 -12.83 -13.50 -4.41
N ASP A 160 -12.24 -12.48 -5.02
CA ASP A 160 -12.37 -12.21 -6.45
C ASP A 160 -11.07 -11.64 -7.02
N PRO A 161 -10.52 -12.22 -8.11
CA PRO A 161 -9.25 -11.81 -8.69
C PRO A 161 -9.28 -10.45 -9.39
N LEU A 162 -10.43 -9.80 -9.55
CA LEU A 162 -10.51 -8.47 -10.13
C LEU A 162 -9.80 -7.45 -9.23
N ALA A 163 -8.54 -7.15 -9.56
CA ALA A 163 -7.65 -6.33 -8.75
C ALA A 163 -7.63 -4.85 -9.18
N PHE A 164 -7.87 -4.57 -10.46
CA PHE A 164 -7.81 -3.23 -11.03
C PHE A 164 -9.11 -2.84 -11.71
N LEU A 165 -9.63 -1.66 -11.37
CA LEU A 165 -10.59 -0.94 -12.20
C LEU A 165 -9.88 0.18 -12.94
N ILE A 166 -10.10 0.27 -14.25
CA ILE A 166 -9.51 1.31 -15.11
C ILE A 166 -10.66 2.19 -15.61
N VAL A 167 -10.65 3.45 -15.21
CA VAL A 167 -11.76 4.39 -15.44
C VAL A 167 -11.27 5.69 -16.06
N LYS A 168 -12.17 6.48 -16.62
CA LYS A 168 -11.90 7.88 -16.97
C LYS A 168 -12.43 8.82 -15.88
N SER A 169 -13.74 8.79 -15.65
CA SER A 169 -14.44 9.66 -14.70
C SER A 169 -15.52 8.93 -13.92
N MET A 170 -15.89 7.73 -14.34
CA MET A 170 -16.83 6.90 -13.60
C MET A 170 -16.19 6.43 -12.29
N LEU A 171 -17.01 6.25 -11.27
CA LEU A 171 -16.60 5.78 -9.95
C LEU A 171 -15.73 6.76 -9.13
N LEU A 172 -15.42 7.96 -9.63
CA LEU A 172 -14.73 8.99 -8.88
C LEU A 172 -15.65 9.64 -7.83
N THR A 173 -16.95 9.63 -8.08
CA THR A 173 -17.98 10.10 -7.15
C THR A 173 -19.00 9.00 -6.89
N GLY A 174 -19.56 8.94 -5.66
CA GLY A 174 -20.60 7.96 -5.33
C GLY A 174 -20.15 6.50 -5.19
N PHE A 175 -18.92 6.17 -5.48
CA PHE A 175 -18.39 4.81 -5.35
C PHE A 175 -17.82 4.55 -3.96
N ASP A 176 -18.11 3.39 -3.39
CA ASP A 176 -17.63 2.96 -2.09
C ASP A 176 -17.04 1.56 -2.18
N ALA A 177 -15.72 1.47 -1.99
CA ALA A 177 -14.95 0.24 -1.98
C ALA A 177 -13.78 0.34 -0.98
N PRO A 178 -13.98 0.02 0.30
CA PRO A 178 -12.92 0.06 1.31
C PRO A 178 -11.71 -0.83 0.99
N ILE A 179 -11.89 -1.83 0.12
CA ILE A 179 -10.80 -2.71 -0.37
C ILE A 179 -9.83 -1.99 -1.33
N GLU A 180 -10.20 -0.84 -1.87
CA GLU A 180 -9.34 -0.04 -2.73
C GLU A 180 -8.21 0.59 -1.90
N GLY A 181 -6.97 0.13 -2.10
CA GLY A 181 -5.79 0.57 -1.34
C GLY A 181 -4.99 1.66 -2.05
N VAL A 182 -5.08 1.74 -3.38
CA VAL A 182 -4.32 2.70 -4.18
C VAL A 182 -5.14 3.22 -5.35
N MET A 183 -4.94 4.50 -5.66
CA MET A 183 -5.44 5.17 -6.84
C MET A 183 -4.30 5.78 -7.64
N TYR A 184 -4.21 5.46 -8.92
CA TYR A 184 -3.24 6.00 -9.88
C TYR A 184 -3.92 7.07 -10.73
N LEU A 185 -3.47 8.32 -10.63
CA LEU A 185 -4.05 9.46 -11.33
C LEU A 185 -3.21 9.81 -12.58
N ASP A 186 -3.77 9.59 -13.75
CA ASP A 186 -3.15 9.90 -15.04
C ASP A 186 -4.03 10.80 -15.90
N ARG A 187 -4.69 11.78 -15.29
CA ARG A 187 -5.49 12.81 -15.97
C ARG A 187 -5.55 14.09 -15.15
N PRO A 188 -5.86 15.24 -15.79
CA PRO A 188 -6.20 16.44 -15.04
C PRO A 188 -7.52 16.22 -14.27
N ILE A 189 -7.50 16.54 -12.99
CA ILE A 189 -8.67 16.55 -12.12
C ILE A 189 -8.76 17.93 -11.48
N ARG A 190 -9.96 18.51 -11.44
CA ARG A 190 -10.19 19.81 -10.80
C ARG A 190 -10.13 19.68 -9.29
N GLU A 191 -9.78 20.76 -8.61
CA GLU A 191 -9.54 20.81 -7.15
C GLU A 191 -10.64 20.12 -6.33
N ALA A 192 -11.91 20.50 -6.51
CA ALA A 192 -13.02 19.90 -5.77
C ALA A 192 -13.23 18.41 -6.10
N GLU A 193 -13.09 18.02 -7.37
CA GLU A 193 -13.18 16.63 -7.82
C GLU A 193 -11.98 15.81 -7.27
N LEU A 194 -10.80 16.43 -7.17
CA LEU A 194 -9.59 15.79 -6.67
C LEU A 194 -9.74 15.39 -5.19
N LEU A 195 -10.23 16.31 -4.35
CA LEU A 195 -10.47 16.01 -2.93
C LEU A 195 -11.51 14.91 -2.73
N GLN A 196 -12.61 14.93 -3.50
CA GLN A 196 -13.62 13.87 -3.47
C GLN A 196 -13.04 12.51 -3.91
N THR A 197 -12.17 12.53 -4.92
CA THR A 197 -11.50 11.35 -5.47
C THR A 197 -10.55 10.74 -4.43
N ILE A 198 -9.73 11.57 -3.78
CA ILE A 198 -8.83 11.13 -2.69
C ILE A 198 -9.60 10.56 -1.51
N ALA A 199 -10.71 11.19 -1.12
CA ALA A 199 -11.55 10.70 -0.04
C ALA A 199 -12.10 9.27 -0.31
N ARG A 200 -12.20 8.84 -1.58
CA ARG A 200 -12.66 7.48 -1.92
C ARG A 200 -11.63 6.42 -1.55
N VAL A 201 -10.38 6.63 -1.92
CA VAL A 201 -9.33 5.66 -1.61
C VAL A 201 -8.96 5.67 -0.13
N ASN A 202 -9.23 6.78 0.58
CA ASN A 202 -8.91 6.92 2.01
C ASN A 202 -9.97 6.33 2.96
N ARG A 203 -10.97 5.62 2.47
CA ARG A 203 -11.96 4.94 3.32
C ARG A 203 -11.33 3.80 4.10
N THR A 204 -11.65 3.74 5.39
CA THR A 204 -11.20 2.66 6.28
C THR A 204 -12.00 1.39 6.05
N GLY A 205 -11.39 0.23 6.31
CA GLY A 205 -11.99 -1.10 6.15
C GLY A 205 -10.95 -2.13 5.75
N HIS A 206 -11.25 -3.41 5.90
CA HIS A 206 -10.34 -4.51 5.59
C HIS A 206 -8.93 -4.37 6.22
N GLY A 207 -8.84 -3.75 7.40
CA GLY A 207 -7.55 -3.48 8.07
C GLY A 207 -6.76 -2.30 7.48
N LYS A 208 -7.32 -1.58 6.51
CA LYS A 208 -6.69 -0.39 5.92
C LYS A 208 -6.86 0.82 6.83
N LYS A 209 -5.76 1.51 7.12
CA LYS A 209 -5.74 2.76 7.91
C LYS A 209 -5.79 4.01 7.02
N PHE A 210 -5.25 3.94 5.80
CA PHE A 210 -5.21 5.04 4.82
C PHE A 210 -5.17 4.48 3.39
N GLY A 211 -5.50 5.33 2.42
CA GLY A 211 -5.34 5.06 1.00
C GLY A 211 -4.12 5.76 0.43
N ILE A 212 -3.60 5.23 -0.68
CA ILE A 212 -2.45 5.78 -1.39
C ILE A 212 -2.92 6.39 -2.71
N VAL A 213 -2.43 7.59 -3.02
CA VAL A 213 -2.62 8.22 -4.32
C VAL A 213 -1.26 8.39 -4.97
N VAL A 214 -1.13 7.90 -6.20
CA VAL A 214 0.08 8.04 -7.02
C VAL A 214 -0.25 8.90 -8.22
N ASP A 215 0.44 10.03 -8.36
CA ASP A 215 0.16 11.04 -9.36
C ASP A 215 1.11 10.91 -10.56
N TYR A 216 0.56 10.53 -11.71
CA TYR A 216 1.27 10.45 -13.00
C TYR A 216 1.01 11.66 -13.90
N TYR A 217 0.14 12.57 -13.49
CA TYR A 217 -0.19 13.77 -14.26
C TYR A 217 0.52 15.03 -13.77
N GLY A 218 0.93 15.08 -12.50
CA GLY A 218 1.54 16.25 -11.88
C GLY A 218 0.54 17.14 -11.13
N LEU A 219 -0.46 16.55 -10.48
CA LEU A 219 -1.52 17.25 -9.75
C LEU A 219 -1.08 17.73 -8.35
N ALA A 220 0.09 17.31 -7.87
CA ALA A 220 0.55 17.59 -6.51
C ALA A 220 0.56 19.09 -6.15
N HIS A 221 0.82 19.96 -7.14
CA HIS A 221 0.76 21.42 -6.95
C HIS A 221 -0.69 21.90 -6.75
N HIS A 222 -1.60 21.44 -7.59
CA HIS A 222 -3.03 21.80 -7.49
C HIS A 222 -3.67 21.25 -6.23
N LEU A 223 -3.16 20.15 -5.71
CA LEU A 223 -3.63 19.59 -4.45
C LEU A 223 -3.31 20.51 -3.26
N LYS A 224 -2.10 21.08 -3.22
CA LYS A 224 -1.75 22.08 -2.20
C LYS A 224 -2.65 23.32 -2.27
N GLU A 225 -2.94 23.81 -3.47
CA GLU A 225 -3.84 24.95 -3.68
C GLU A 225 -5.27 24.63 -3.23
N ALA A 226 -5.79 23.45 -3.57
CA ALA A 226 -7.11 23.02 -3.16
C ALA A 226 -7.25 22.88 -1.64
N LEU A 227 -6.21 22.42 -0.97
CA LEU A 227 -6.18 22.27 0.48
C LEU A 227 -6.07 23.61 1.21
N ASN A 228 -5.39 24.60 0.64
CA ASN A 228 -5.27 25.95 1.24
C ASN A 228 -6.62 26.68 1.38
N VAL A 229 -7.68 26.20 0.72
CA VAL A 229 -9.05 26.73 0.86
C VAL A 229 -9.74 26.24 2.13
N TYR A 230 -9.24 25.16 2.74
CA TYR A 230 -9.76 24.59 3.99
C TYR A 230 -8.92 25.12 5.17
N ALA A 231 -9.52 25.25 6.35
CA ALA A 231 -8.81 25.69 7.55
C ALA A 231 -7.64 24.73 7.85
N GLU A 232 -6.49 25.26 8.25
CA GLU A 232 -5.28 24.48 8.54
C GLU A 232 -5.55 23.36 9.57
N ASP A 233 -6.45 23.59 10.52
CA ASP A 233 -6.84 22.62 11.55
C ASP A 233 -7.62 21.40 11.01
N ASP A 234 -8.29 21.53 9.85
CA ASP A 234 -9.04 20.42 9.22
C ASP A 234 -8.15 19.57 8.30
N ILE A 235 -6.97 20.04 7.96
CA ILE A 235 -6.06 19.44 6.97
C ILE A 235 -4.89 18.75 7.66
N ASP A 236 -4.55 19.14 8.88
CA ASP A 236 -3.41 18.57 9.61
C ASP A 236 -3.63 17.06 9.84
N GLY A 237 -2.99 16.27 9.01
CA GLY A 237 -3.09 14.80 8.97
C GLY A 237 -3.91 14.21 7.82
N ALA A 238 -4.64 15.02 7.02
CA ALA A 238 -5.47 14.50 5.91
C ALA A 238 -4.63 14.03 4.70
N LEU A 239 -3.47 14.65 4.46
CA LEU A 239 -2.55 14.29 3.39
C LEU A 239 -1.11 14.43 3.87
N GLN A 240 -0.49 13.32 4.21
CA GLN A 240 0.95 13.26 4.47
C GLN A 240 1.66 12.69 3.26
N SER A 241 2.77 13.34 2.86
CA SER A 241 3.67 12.75 1.88
C SER A 241 4.27 11.47 2.48
N LEU A 242 4.16 10.35 1.80
CA LEU A 242 4.77 9.10 2.26
C LEU A 242 6.29 9.20 2.46
N LYS A 243 6.93 10.21 1.84
CA LYS A 243 8.36 10.53 2.07
C LYS A 243 8.60 11.16 3.44
N ASP A 244 7.61 11.87 3.99
CA ASP A 244 7.72 12.55 5.27
C ASP A 244 7.52 11.59 6.45
N GLU A 245 6.93 10.41 6.22
CA GLU A 245 6.68 9.40 7.24
C GLU A 245 7.93 8.61 7.63
N ILE A 246 8.90 8.46 6.73
CA ILE A 246 10.14 7.73 7.01
C ILE A 246 11.01 8.45 8.06
N PRO A 247 11.23 9.77 8.01
CA PRO A 247 11.87 10.50 9.10
C PRO A 247 11.11 10.37 10.43
N VAL A 248 9.77 10.40 10.40
CA VAL A 248 8.93 10.22 11.61
C VAL A 248 9.05 8.80 12.16
N LEU A 249 9.04 7.77 11.30
CA LEU A 249 9.27 6.39 11.70
C LEU A 249 10.65 6.23 12.37
N ARG A 250 11.68 6.81 11.78
CA ARG A 250 13.04 6.79 12.33
C ARG A 250 13.13 7.48 13.69
N ASP A 251 12.52 8.66 13.83
CA ASP A 251 12.47 9.39 15.10
C ASP A 251 11.77 8.56 16.19
N ARG A 252 10.60 7.98 15.88
CA ARG A 252 9.86 7.14 16.82
C ARG A 252 10.63 5.89 17.21
N HIS A 253 11.31 5.24 16.26
CA HIS A 253 12.19 4.10 16.54
C HIS A 253 13.33 4.50 17.48
N LEU A 254 14.03 5.58 17.18
CA LEU A 254 15.12 6.08 18.03
C LEU A 254 14.65 6.38 19.45
N ARG A 255 13.49 7.02 19.61
CA ARG A 255 12.92 7.32 20.96
C ARG A 255 12.65 6.08 21.79
N VAL A 256 12.27 4.96 21.17
CA VAL A 256 12.08 3.69 21.89
C VAL A 256 13.42 3.08 22.24
N VAL A 257 14.37 3.04 21.33
CA VAL A 257 15.69 2.46 21.54
C VAL A 257 16.51 3.25 22.58
N ASP A 258 16.40 4.58 22.56
CA ASP A 258 17.12 5.46 23.50
C ASP A 258 16.68 5.28 24.96
N LEU A 259 15.49 4.72 25.22
CA LEU A 259 15.10 4.33 26.57
C LEU A 259 16.10 3.33 27.19
N PHE A 260 16.62 2.42 26.38
CA PHE A 260 17.59 1.41 26.81
C PHE A 260 19.03 1.94 26.73
N ARG A 261 19.39 2.63 25.64
CA ARG A 261 20.72 3.21 25.47
C ARG A 261 21.09 4.19 26.57
N SER A 262 20.17 5.06 26.97
CA SER A 262 20.38 6.00 28.08
C SER A 262 20.64 5.32 29.44
N ARG A 263 20.46 4.01 29.53
CA ARG A 263 20.69 3.17 30.70
C ARG A 263 21.86 2.20 30.52
N GLY A 264 22.67 2.41 29.48
CA GLY A 264 23.85 1.59 29.21
C GLY A 264 23.53 0.26 28.53
N ILE A 265 22.32 0.09 27.97
CA ILE A 265 21.93 -1.12 27.23
C ILE A 265 21.97 -0.79 25.74
N ASP A 266 23.10 -1.13 25.11
CA ASP A 266 23.35 -0.79 23.69
C ASP A 266 22.73 -1.78 22.70
N SER A 267 22.32 -2.96 23.17
CA SER A 267 21.78 -4.01 22.32
C SER A 267 20.42 -4.53 22.81
N LEU A 268 19.44 -4.51 21.94
CA LEU A 268 18.13 -5.11 22.18
C LEU A 268 18.15 -6.66 22.20
N THR A 269 19.32 -7.28 21.93
CA THR A 269 19.46 -8.74 22.04
C THR A 269 19.64 -9.18 23.48
N ASP A 270 20.08 -8.30 24.39
CA ASP A 270 20.08 -8.54 25.83
C ASP A 270 18.68 -8.27 26.42
N VAL A 271 17.79 -9.21 26.16
CA VAL A 271 16.38 -9.12 26.55
C VAL A 271 16.24 -9.02 28.07
N GLU A 272 17.07 -9.74 28.83
CA GLU A 272 16.97 -9.76 30.29
C GLU A 272 17.36 -8.40 30.87
N ALA A 273 18.47 -7.81 30.44
CA ALA A 273 18.86 -6.46 30.85
C ALA A 273 17.77 -5.42 30.47
N CYS A 274 17.16 -5.53 29.28
CA CYS A 274 16.07 -4.67 28.89
C CYS A 274 14.84 -4.82 29.81
N VAL A 275 14.48 -6.05 30.16
CA VAL A 275 13.33 -6.33 31.06
C VAL A 275 13.62 -5.85 32.49
N GLU A 276 14.85 -6.02 33.01
CA GLU A 276 15.25 -5.49 34.30
C GLU A 276 15.21 -3.97 34.36
N ALA A 277 15.68 -3.28 33.33
CA ALA A 277 15.58 -1.83 33.23
C ALA A 277 14.13 -1.34 33.32
N LEU A 278 13.17 -2.15 32.85
CA LEU A 278 11.74 -1.87 32.91
C LEU A 278 11.11 -2.24 34.29
N ALA A 279 11.86 -2.46 35.33
CA ALA A 279 11.34 -2.72 36.69
C ALA A 279 10.49 -1.54 37.22
N ASN A 280 10.83 -0.32 36.84
CA ASN A 280 10.08 0.88 37.21
C ASN A 280 8.78 0.99 36.41
N GLU A 281 7.64 1.06 37.11
CA GLU A 281 6.30 1.14 36.49
C GLU A 281 6.13 2.33 35.54
N ARG A 282 6.62 3.51 35.93
CA ARG A 282 6.54 4.72 35.11
C ARG A 282 7.33 4.55 33.80
N LEU A 283 8.49 3.92 33.88
CA LEU A 283 9.31 3.64 32.70
C LEU A 283 8.65 2.59 31.78
N ARG A 284 8.00 1.57 32.37
CA ARG A 284 7.23 0.59 31.57
C ARG A 284 6.08 1.25 30.84
N ALA A 285 5.35 2.16 31.50
CA ALA A 285 4.27 2.93 30.86
C ALA A 285 4.81 3.80 29.74
N GLU A 286 5.93 4.50 29.96
CA GLU A 286 6.60 5.30 28.92
C GLU A 286 7.05 4.43 27.74
N PHE A 287 7.65 3.28 28.00
CA PHE A 287 8.07 2.31 26.99
C PHE A 287 6.87 1.84 26.16
N ALA A 288 5.77 1.46 26.82
CA ALA A 288 4.56 1.00 26.14
C ALA A 288 3.98 2.06 25.17
N VAL A 289 3.94 3.32 25.59
CA VAL A 289 3.45 4.44 24.77
C VAL A 289 4.37 4.69 23.57
N LYS A 290 5.70 4.74 23.80
CA LYS A 290 6.67 4.95 22.72
C LYS A 290 6.69 3.78 21.75
N LEU A 291 6.64 2.55 22.25
CA LEU A 291 6.58 1.35 21.43
C LEU A 291 5.32 1.34 20.57
N LYS A 292 4.15 1.64 21.16
CA LYS A 292 2.90 1.76 20.40
C LYS A 292 3.03 2.79 19.26
N SER A 293 3.55 3.97 19.58
CA SER A 293 3.74 5.03 18.57
C SER A 293 4.67 4.61 17.43
N PHE A 294 5.74 3.87 17.74
CA PHE A 294 6.64 3.31 16.73
C PHE A 294 5.95 2.23 15.87
N LEU A 295 5.27 1.27 16.52
CA LEU A 295 4.59 0.17 15.81
C LEU A 295 3.45 0.67 14.93
N ASP A 296 2.70 1.68 15.37
CA ASP A 296 1.64 2.31 14.57
C ASP A 296 2.21 2.97 13.31
N MET A 297 3.36 3.66 13.42
CA MET A 297 4.02 4.26 12.25
C MET A 297 4.64 3.20 11.34
N LEU A 298 5.21 2.14 11.90
CA LEU A 298 5.74 1.03 11.11
C LEU A 298 4.63 0.34 10.29
N ASP A 299 3.43 0.18 10.87
CA ASP A 299 2.27 -0.38 10.14
C ASP A 299 1.82 0.51 8.98
N VAL A 300 1.95 1.83 9.13
CA VAL A 300 1.71 2.80 8.04
C VAL A 300 2.72 2.62 6.91
N VAL A 301 4.01 2.47 7.26
CA VAL A 301 5.09 2.39 6.27
C VAL A 301 5.16 1.02 5.59
N LEU A 302 4.93 -0.08 6.34
CA LEU A 302 4.90 -1.43 5.77
C LEU A 302 3.73 -1.59 4.77
N PRO A 303 3.88 -2.39 3.69
CA PRO A 303 5.00 -3.30 3.38
C PRO A 303 6.11 -2.66 2.54
N ARG A 304 6.20 -1.34 2.51
CA ARG A 304 7.22 -0.66 1.69
C ARG A 304 8.64 -1.03 2.14
N PRO A 305 9.59 -1.12 1.20
CA PRO A 305 10.96 -1.49 1.49
C PRO A 305 11.63 -0.63 2.58
N GLU A 306 11.28 0.66 2.65
CA GLU A 306 11.82 1.60 3.63
C GLU A 306 11.41 1.28 5.08
N GLY A 307 10.34 0.52 5.27
CA GLY A 307 9.90 0.03 6.58
C GLY A 307 10.61 -1.24 7.04
N LEU A 308 11.11 -2.05 6.10
CA LEU A 308 11.69 -3.37 6.40
C LEU A 308 12.90 -3.32 7.33
N PRO A 309 13.82 -2.35 7.26
CA PRO A 309 14.95 -2.25 8.18
C PRO A 309 14.57 -2.13 9.66
N PHE A 310 13.35 -1.66 9.95
CA PHE A 310 12.86 -1.51 11.33
C PHE A 310 12.15 -2.77 11.87
N ALA A 311 11.86 -3.74 11.01
CA ALA A 311 11.12 -4.94 11.38
C ALA A 311 11.87 -5.83 12.42
N PRO A 312 13.20 -6.04 12.34
CA PRO A 312 13.92 -6.81 13.34
C PRO A 312 13.83 -6.21 14.75
N ASP A 313 13.96 -4.89 14.86
CA ASP A 313 13.88 -4.22 16.16
C ASP A 313 12.44 -4.16 16.68
N ALA A 314 11.45 -4.01 15.80
CA ALA A 314 10.04 -4.10 16.18
C ALA A 314 9.72 -5.45 16.84
N LYS A 315 10.24 -6.56 16.28
CA LYS A 315 10.11 -7.92 16.84
C LYS A 315 10.72 -8.02 18.23
N LYS A 316 11.98 -7.55 18.38
CA LYS A 316 12.70 -7.58 19.67
C LYS A 316 12.00 -6.74 20.73
N LEU A 317 11.61 -5.51 20.39
CA LEU A 317 10.95 -4.59 21.30
C LEU A 317 9.57 -5.11 21.75
N ALA A 318 8.81 -5.71 20.83
CA ALA A 318 7.55 -6.36 21.18
C ALA A 318 7.75 -7.57 22.09
N PHE A 319 8.80 -8.35 21.88
CA PHE A 319 9.18 -9.47 22.74
C PHE A 319 9.59 -9.00 24.14
N ILE A 320 10.42 -7.95 24.24
CA ILE A 320 10.79 -7.31 25.51
C ILE A 320 9.53 -6.83 26.25
N TYR A 321 8.59 -6.18 25.54
CA TYR A 321 7.32 -5.74 26.10
C TYR A 321 6.50 -6.90 26.69
N ALA A 322 6.35 -8.00 25.94
CA ALA A 322 5.62 -9.17 26.38
C ALA A 322 6.25 -9.82 27.62
N ARG A 323 7.59 -9.94 27.64
CA ARG A 323 8.36 -10.46 28.78
C ARG A 323 8.23 -9.57 30.03
N ALA A 324 8.40 -8.25 29.87
CA ALA A 324 8.25 -7.29 30.98
C ALA A 324 6.84 -7.33 31.56
N ARG A 325 5.80 -7.33 30.70
CA ARG A 325 4.41 -7.44 31.14
C ARG A 325 4.13 -8.70 31.95
N ASN A 326 4.62 -9.84 31.49
CA ASN A 326 4.44 -11.11 32.21
C ASN A 326 5.16 -11.10 33.56
N ARG A 327 6.39 -10.55 33.61
CA ARG A 327 7.18 -10.47 34.84
C ARG A 327 6.58 -9.55 35.90
N TYR A 328 6.06 -8.39 35.46
CA TYR A 328 5.55 -7.36 36.38
C TYR A 328 4.02 -7.35 36.48
N ARG A 329 3.32 -8.27 35.83
CA ARG A 329 1.85 -8.46 35.85
C ARG A 329 1.05 -7.21 35.46
N ASP A 330 1.54 -6.43 34.50
CA ASP A 330 0.88 -5.24 34.00
C ASP A 330 -0.31 -5.58 33.11
N THR A 331 -1.33 -4.69 33.11
CA THR A 331 -2.43 -4.76 32.15
C THR A 331 -1.96 -4.45 30.73
N PRO A 332 -2.48 -5.09 29.70
CA PRO A 332 -2.05 -4.87 28.32
C PRO A 332 -2.43 -3.46 27.84
N VAL A 333 -1.41 -2.66 27.49
CA VAL A 333 -1.55 -1.37 26.80
C VAL A 333 -1.45 -1.56 25.29
N LEU A 334 -0.60 -2.49 24.85
CA LEU A 334 -0.52 -2.95 23.46
C LEU A 334 -1.48 -4.12 23.29
N GLY A 335 -2.59 -3.90 22.64
CA GLY A 335 -3.63 -4.89 22.45
C GLY A 335 -4.15 -4.92 21.03
N LYS A 336 -5.48 -4.89 20.91
CA LYS A 336 -6.24 -4.94 19.64
C LYS A 336 -5.90 -3.79 18.65
N ASP A 337 -5.19 -2.75 19.11
CA ASP A 337 -4.91 -1.53 18.35
C ASP A 337 -3.64 -1.59 17.50
N VAL A 338 -2.82 -2.65 17.59
CA VAL A 338 -1.64 -2.81 16.72
C VAL A 338 -2.09 -3.27 15.35
N GLY A 339 -1.61 -2.60 14.28
CA GLY A 339 -1.99 -2.91 12.92
C GLY A 339 -1.71 -4.37 12.51
N ALA A 340 -2.51 -4.89 11.59
CA ALA A 340 -2.49 -6.30 11.21
C ALA A 340 -1.11 -6.78 10.69
N LYS A 341 -0.40 -5.91 9.95
CA LYS A 341 0.93 -6.21 9.37
C LYS A 341 1.99 -6.37 10.45
N VAL A 342 2.03 -5.43 11.39
CA VAL A 342 2.98 -5.46 12.51
C VAL A 342 2.62 -6.59 13.48
N ARG A 343 1.33 -6.87 13.70
CA ARG A 343 0.89 -8.00 14.52
C ARG A 343 1.41 -9.32 13.97
N LYS A 344 1.19 -9.59 12.68
CA LYS A 344 1.70 -10.79 12.03
C LYS A 344 3.22 -10.92 12.18
N LEU A 345 3.95 -9.83 11.98
CA LEU A 345 5.40 -9.76 12.13
C LEU A 345 5.85 -10.12 13.56
N ILE A 346 5.11 -9.69 14.59
CA ILE A 346 5.40 -9.95 16.01
C ILE A 346 5.04 -11.39 16.37
N ASP A 347 3.86 -11.86 15.98
CA ASP A 347 3.35 -13.20 16.31
C ASP A 347 4.26 -14.28 15.74
N ASP A 348 4.69 -14.16 14.48
CA ASP A 348 5.64 -15.07 13.85
C ASP A 348 6.98 -15.16 14.60
N HIS A 349 7.44 -14.05 15.21
CA HIS A 349 8.68 -14.02 15.97
C HIS A 349 8.53 -14.61 17.38
N VAL A 350 7.45 -14.28 18.08
CA VAL A 350 7.19 -14.78 19.43
C VAL A 350 7.06 -16.30 19.44
N VAL A 351 6.40 -16.87 18.43
CA VAL A 351 6.31 -18.33 18.23
C VAL A 351 7.70 -18.95 17.98
N SER A 352 8.53 -18.31 17.16
CA SER A 352 9.88 -18.83 16.83
C SER A 352 10.85 -18.84 18.01
N MET A 353 10.65 -17.96 19.00
CA MET A 353 11.51 -17.85 20.20
C MET A 353 11.11 -18.79 21.36
N GLY A 354 10.15 -19.70 21.14
CA GLY A 354 9.77 -20.73 22.11
C GLY A 354 9.13 -20.21 23.40
N VAL A 355 8.58 -19.01 23.36
CA VAL A 355 7.71 -18.53 24.44
C VAL A 355 6.36 -19.20 24.23
N ASP A 356 6.07 -20.21 25.08
CA ASP A 356 4.72 -20.77 25.14
C ASP A 356 3.76 -19.64 25.53
N PRO A 357 2.94 -19.12 24.60
CA PRO A 357 1.99 -18.08 24.95
C PRO A 357 0.91 -18.77 25.77
N LYS A 358 0.93 -18.59 27.10
CA LYS A 358 -0.22 -18.94 27.95
C LYS A 358 -1.47 -18.13 27.58
N ILE A 359 -1.42 -17.43 26.47
CA ILE A 359 -2.53 -16.77 25.80
C ILE A 359 -2.52 -17.38 24.39
N PRO A 360 -3.53 -18.15 24.00
CA PRO A 360 -3.65 -18.62 22.61
C PRO A 360 -3.60 -17.42 21.68
N PRO A 361 -3.00 -17.56 20.48
CA PRO A 361 -3.07 -16.52 19.46
C PRO A 361 -4.54 -16.18 19.30
N ILE A 362 -4.92 -14.92 19.58
CA ILE A 362 -6.29 -14.45 19.41
C ILE A 362 -6.50 -14.34 17.90
N SER A 363 -6.93 -15.43 17.28
CA SER A 363 -7.54 -15.39 15.97
C SER A 363 -8.91 -14.73 16.19
N LEU A 364 -9.02 -13.43 15.90
CA LEU A 364 -10.29 -12.77 15.78
C LEU A 364 -10.97 -13.30 14.51
N THR A 365 -11.73 -14.36 14.64
CA THR A 365 -12.81 -14.66 13.72
C THR A 365 -14.00 -13.80 14.11
N ASP A 366 -14.74 -13.28 13.09
CA ASP A 366 -15.94 -12.43 13.25
C ASP A 366 -17.09 -13.05 14.08
N ALA A 367 -16.88 -14.14 14.79
CA ALA A 367 -17.88 -14.88 15.54
C ALA A 367 -18.10 -14.38 16.98
N ASP A 368 -17.29 -13.43 17.49
CA ASP A 368 -17.39 -12.98 18.89
C ASP A 368 -18.12 -11.61 19.05
N PHE A 369 -18.90 -11.18 18.08
CA PHE A 369 -19.68 -9.93 18.14
C PHE A 369 -21.20 -10.11 18.25
N GLU A 370 -21.68 -11.31 18.62
CA GLU A 370 -23.08 -11.50 19.00
C GLU A 370 -23.14 -12.02 20.45
N THR A 371 -23.12 -11.10 21.40
CA THR A 371 -23.88 -11.13 22.68
C THR A 371 -23.82 -9.78 23.34
#